data_7cddd85c15e3ec6e14980174f942ae0f
#
_entry.id   7cddd85c15e3ec6e14980174f942ae0f
#
_cell.length_a   1.000
_cell.length_b   1.000
_cell.length_c   1.000
_cell.angle_alpha   90.00
_cell.angle_beta   90.00
_cell.angle_gamma   90.00
#
_symmetry.space_group_name_H-M   'P 1'
#
loop_
_entity.id
_entity.type
_entity.pdbx_description
1 polymer ?
#
loop_
_entity_poly.entity_id
_entity_poly.type
_entity_poly.pdbx_seq_one_letter_code
_entity_poly.pdbx_strand_id
1 'polypeptide(L)'
;HMWDMVTPAEEVLQTMAGLVRAGKVRYWGVSNAPAWYVAKIVTLAKALGLPGPIGLQLEYSLVERNIEAEHFPLALEEGLAVQPWSPLAGGFLSGKYSRDDPNNVAGKRGSALPDGAEDTGTDSNRLSGDNPFGDSKFTERNWRILEVVKEVAEETGYQAAQIALNWLSRQPLLAPVLIGASRRSQLDSNMAALEIALTDEQLARLNEVSRPDLAYPAALFNPRVQKFVFGGHVVSKGAV
;
A
#
# COMPACT_ATOMS: atom_id res chain seq x y z
N HIS A 1 -12.20 -8.18 -5.42
CA HIS A 1 -11.59 -7.74 -4.14
C HIS A 1 -10.23 -8.41 -3.90
N MET A 2 -10.11 -9.66 -4.28
CA MET A 2 -8.85 -10.41 -4.21
C MET A 2 -8.79 -11.38 -5.39
N TRP A 3 -7.63 -11.55 -6.00
CA TRP A 3 -7.43 -12.53 -7.05
C TRP A 3 -7.48 -13.95 -6.47
N ASP A 4 -8.32 -14.78 -7.03
CA ASP A 4 -8.60 -16.15 -6.56
C ASP A 4 -7.76 -17.23 -7.25
N MET A 5 -6.91 -16.85 -8.19
CA MET A 5 -6.03 -17.69 -9.02
C MET A 5 -6.74 -18.64 -10.00
N VAL A 6 -8.07 -18.73 -10.01
CA VAL A 6 -8.82 -19.66 -10.88
C VAL A 6 -9.76 -18.94 -11.84
N THR A 7 -10.35 -17.80 -11.47
CA THR A 7 -11.28 -17.07 -12.33
C THR A 7 -10.52 -16.38 -13.49
N PRO A 8 -10.85 -16.70 -14.76
CA PRO A 8 -10.21 -16.07 -15.91
C PRO A 8 -10.46 -14.56 -15.96
N ALA A 9 -9.47 -13.81 -16.43
CA ALA A 9 -9.59 -12.36 -16.61
C ALA A 9 -10.74 -11.96 -17.53
N GLU A 10 -11.01 -12.76 -18.53
CA GLU A 10 -12.12 -12.62 -19.47
C GLU A 10 -13.49 -12.68 -18.79
N GLU A 11 -13.67 -13.60 -17.85
CA GLU A 11 -14.92 -13.76 -17.11
C GLU A 11 -15.15 -12.57 -16.18
N VAL A 12 -14.13 -12.14 -15.45
CA VAL A 12 -14.19 -10.95 -14.59
C VAL A 12 -14.57 -9.72 -15.42
N LEU A 13 -13.90 -9.50 -16.56
CA LEU A 13 -14.17 -8.37 -17.43
C LEU A 13 -15.61 -8.40 -17.96
N GLN A 14 -16.07 -9.54 -18.49
CA GLN A 14 -17.42 -9.66 -19.04
C GLN A 14 -18.50 -9.41 -17.97
N THR A 15 -18.31 -9.97 -16.78
CA THR A 15 -19.23 -9.78 -15.65
C THR A 15 -19.31 -8.32 -15.24
N MET A 16 -18.17 -7.67 -15.03
CA MET A 16 -18.14 -6.27 -14.62
C MET A 16 -18.66 -5.32 -15.70
N ALA A 17 -18.32 -5.58 -16.96
CA ALA A 17 -18.86 -4.83 -18.10
C ALA A 17 -20.38 -4.99 -18.20
N GLY A 18 -20.91 -6.18 -17.92
CA GLY A 18 -22.36 -6.44 -17.85
C GLY A 18 -23.04 -5.62 -16.76
N LEU A 19 -22.45 -5.51 -15.58
CA LEU A 19 -22.96 -4.73 -14.47
C LEU A 19 -22.96 -3.22 -14.78
N VAL A 20 -21.91 -2.71 -15.45
CA VAL A 20 -21.83 -1.32 -15.90
C VAL A 20 -22.92 -1.03 -16.94
N ARG A 21 -23.07 -1.89 -17.96
CA ARG A 21 -24.09 -1.74 -19.01
C ARG A 21 -25.52 -1.81 -18.44
N ALA A 22 -25.75 -2.62 -17.41
CA ALA A 22 -27.02 -2.72 -16.71
C ALA A 22 -27.29 -1.51 -15.79
N GLY A 23 -26.36 -0.54 -15.69
CA GLY A 23 -26.49 0.63 -14.83
C GLY A 23 -26.38 0.34 -13.31
N LYS A 24 -26.00 -0.88 -12.93
CA LYS A 24 -25.86 -1.29 -11.52
C LYS A 24 -24.55 -0.77 -10.89
N VAL A 25 -23.53 -0.57 -11.71
CA VAL A 25 -22.21 -0.04 -11.34
C VAL A 25 -21.84 1.04 -12.34
N ARG A 26 -21.25 2.13 -11.90
CA ARG A 26 -20.76 3.20 -12.80
C ARG A 26 -19.31 2.95 -13.19
N TYR A 27 -18.47 2.68 -12.20
CA TYR A 27 -17.03 2.42 -12.35
C TYR A 27 -16.64 1.27 -11.45
N TRP A 28 -15.57 0.59 -11.78
CA TRP A 28 -15.03 -0.50 -10.99
C TRP A 28 -13.50 -0.48 -10.98
N GLY A 29 -12.91 -1.19 -10.05
CA GLY A 29 -11.47 -1.35 -9.91
C GLY A 29 -11.10 -2.77 -9.51
N VAL A 30 -9.81 -3.04 -9.46
CA VAL A 30 -9.25 -4.34 -9.07
C VAL A 30 -8.44 -4.16 -7.79
N SER A 31 -8.52 -5.14 -6.90
CA SER A 31 -7.78 -5.13 -5.63
C SER A 31 -6.96 -6.41 -5.48
N ASN A 32 -5.74 -6.28 -4.94
CA ASN A 32 -4.88 -7.40 -4.56
C ASN A 32 -4.74 -8.48 -5.67
N ALA A 33 -4.47 -8.03 -6.88
CA ALA A 33 -4.23 -8.86 -8.05
C ALA A 33 -2.84 -8.60 -8.62
N PRO A 34 -2.17 -9.60 -9.23
CA PRO A 34 -0.89 -9.39 -9.91
C PRO A 34 -0.99 -8.37 -11.05
N ALA A 35 0.07 -7.60 -11.27
CA ALA A 35 0.09 -6.57 -12.32
C ALA A 35 -0.19 -7.17 -13.72
N TRP A 36 0.34 -8.35 -14.03
CA TRP A 36 0.08 -9.02 -15.31
C TRP A 36 -1.40 -9.35 -15.52
N TYR A 37 -2.12 -9.71 -14.45
CA TYR A 37 -3.55 -10.02 -14.52
C TYR A 37 -4.37 -8.76 -14.80
N VAL A 38 -4.02 -7.65 -14.15
CA VAL A 38 -4.63 -6.34 -14.40
C VAL A 38 -4.35 -5.88 -15.83
N ALA A 39 -3.09 -5.97 -16.29
CA ALA A 39 -2.70 -5.63 -17.66
C ALA A 39 -3.53 -6.42 -18.69
N LYS A 40 -3.74 -7.72 -18.45
CA LYS A 40 -4.59 -8.56 -19.31
C LYS A 40 -6.03 -8.04 -19.34
N ILE A 41 -6.64 -7.72 -18.20
CA ILE A 41 -8.00 -7.17 -18.14
C ILE A 41 -8.11 -5.87 -18.91
N VAL A 42 -7.18 -4.93 -18.70
CA VAL A 42 -7.20 -3.62 -19.36
C VAL A 42 -7.04 -3.76 -20.88
N THR A 43 -6.09 -4.59 -21.31
CA THR A 43 -5.86 -4.86 -22.73
C THR A 43 -7.10 -5.45 -23.40
N LEU A 44 -7.72 -6.43 -22.76
CA LEU A 44 -8.97 -7.04 -23.26
C LEU A 44 -10.12 -6.03 -23.30
N ALA A 45 -10.25 -5.20 -22.26
CA ALA A 45 -11.28 -4.17 -22.22
C ALA A 45 -11.15 -3.20 -23.41
N LYS A 46 -9.93 -2.72 -23.69
CA LYS A 46 -9.63 -1.85 -24.85
C LYS A 46 -9.92 -2.56 -26.17
N ALA A 47 -9.43 -3.80 -26.33
CA ALA A 47 -9.60 -4.57 -27.57
C ALA A 47 -11.04 -4.89 -27.90
N LEU A 48 -11.89 -5.12 -26.87
CA LEU A 48 -13.30 -5.49 -27.02
C LEU A 48 -14.26 -4.30 -26.91
N GLY A 49 -13.78 -3.09 -26.66
CA GLY A 49 -14.61 -1.89 -26.45
C GLY A 49 -15.51 -2.03 -25.21
N LEU A 50 -15.00 -2.69 -24.15
CA LEU A 50 -15.73 -2.91 -22.91
C LEU A 50 -15.30 -1.88 -21.83
N PRO A 51 -16.21 -1.50 -20.89
CA PRO A 51 -15.82 -0.69 -19.75
C PRO A 51 -14.84 -1.44 -18.84
N GLY A 52 -13.57 -1.04 -18.87
CA GLY A 52 -12.49 -1.59 -18.06
C GLY A 52 -12.44 -1.00 -16.63
N PRO A 53 -11.49 -1.46 -15.81
CA PRO A 53 -11.24 -0.90 -14.49
C PRO A 53 -10.67 0.52 -14.62
N ILE A 54 -10.97 1.37 -13.62
CA ILE A 54 -10.42 2.73 -13.55
C ILE A 54 -9.37 2.89 -12.45
N GLY A 55 -9.15 1.88 -11.63
CA GLY A 55 -8.19 1.97 -10.54
C GLY A 55 -7.88 0.64 -9.89
N LEU A 56 -6.85 0.70 -9.06
CA LEU A 56 -6.30 -0.40 -8.27
C LEU A 56 -6.39 -0.05 -6.79
N GLN A 57 -6.85 -0.99 -5.97
CA GLN A 57 -6.80 -0.83 -4.52
C GLN A 57 -5.78 -1.83 -3.96
N LEU A 58 -4.65 -1.34 -3.48
CA LEU A 58 -3.48 -2.16 -3.14
C LEU A 58 -2.93 -1.77 -1.76
N GLU A 59 -2.32 -2.73 -1.05
CA GLU A 59 -1.58 -2.43 0.16
C GLU A 59 -0.38 -1.57 -0.20
N TYR A 60 -0.27 -0.39 0.47
CA TYR A 60 0.87 0.48 0.27
C TYR A 60 1.16 1.33 1.50
N SER A 61 2.39 1.25 1.97
CA SER A 61 2.89 1.97 3.14
C SER A 61 4.41 1.97 3.14
N LEU A 62 5.06 2.64 4.10
CA LEU A 62 6.52 2.58 4.28
C LEU A 62 7.08 1.16 4.42
N VAL A 63 6.31 0.20 4.93
CA VAL A 63 6.76 -1.20 5.09
C VAL A 63 6.35 -2.12 3.94
N GLU A 64 5.45 -1.66 3.05
CA GLU A 64 5.00 -2.42 1.88
C GLU A 64 5.02 -1.53 0.64
N ARG A 65 6.08 -1.65 -0.16
CA ARG A 65 6.33 -0.82 -1.35
C ARG A 65 6.49 -1.62 -2.64
N ASN A 66 6.25 -2.94 -2.61
CA ASN A 66 6.49 -3.81 -3.75
C ASN A 66 5.66 -3.46 -4.99
N ILE A 67 4.51 -2.79 -4.81
CA ILE A 67 3.66 -2.33 -5.93
C ILE A 67 4.35 -1.29 -6.83
N GLU A 68 5.41 -0.64 -6.35
CA GLU A 68 6.18 0.33 -7.14
C GLU A 68 6.90 -0.31 -8.33
N ALA A 69 7.21 -1.61 -8.26
CA ALA A 69 7.95 -2.30 -9.29
C ALA A 69 7.15 -2.51 -10.59
N GLU A 70 5.87 -2.87 -10.48
CA GLU A 70 5.06 -3.24 -11.64
C GLU A 70 3.70 -2.52 -11.68
N HIS A 71 3.01 -2.38 -10.54
CA HIS A 71 1.68 -1.76 -10.54
C HIS A 71 1.72 -0.26 -10.80
N PHE A 72 2.72 0.47 -10.31
CA PHE A 72 2.86 1.90 -10.60
C PHE A 72 3.16 2.16 -12.07
N PRO A 73 4.14 1.49 -12.71
CA PRO A 73 4.34 1.61 -14.15
C PRO A 73 3.09 1.25 -14.97
N LEU A 74 2.40 0.18 -14.60
CA LEU A 74 1.14 -0.21 -15.23
C LEU A 74 0.05 0.86 -15.05
N ALA A 75 -0.12 1.36 -13.84
CA ALA A 75 -1.13 2.38 -13.56
C ALA A 75 -0.87 3.67 -14.35
N LEU A 76 0.40 4.08 -14.44
CA LEU A 76 0.79 5.24 -15.24
C LEU A 76 0.52 5.04 -16.73
N GLU A 77 0.89 3.90 -17.30
CA GLU A 77 0.72 3.60 -18.74
C GLU A 77 -0.75 3.47 -19.11
N GLU A 78 -1.56 2.91 -18.24
CA GLU A 78 -2.97 2.59 -18.48
C GLU A 78 -3.96 3.65 -17.99
N GLY A 79 -3.46 4.70 -17.30
CA GLY A 79 -4.29 5.76 -16.72
C GLY A 79 -5.16 5.29 -15.55
N LEU A 80 -4.67 4.35 -14.74
CA LEU A 80 -5.36 3.83 -13.57
C LEU A 80 -4.99 4.62 -12.31
N ALA A 81 -5.96 4.89 -11.45
CA ALA A 81 -5.70 5.44 -10.14
C ALA A 81 -5.24 4.32 -9.17
N VAL A 82 -4.29 4.60 -8.27
CA VAL A 82 -3.90 3.67 -7.21
C VAL A 82 -4.44 4.16 -5.88
N GLN A 83 -5.31 3.37 -5.24
CA GLN A 83 -5.88 3.65 -3.93
C GLN A 83 -5.20 2.80 -2.85
N PRO A 84 -4.36 3.39 -1.99
CA PRO A 84 -3.70 2.66 -0.92
C PRO A 84 -4.68 2.23 0.17
N TRP A 85 -4.56 0.97 0.61
CA TRP A 85 -5.16 0.52 1.86
C TRP A 85 -4.06 0.14 2.86
N SER A 86 -4.41 0.05 4.13
CA SER A 86 -3.48 -0.24 5.25
C SER A 86 -2.27 0.71 5.34
N PRO A 87 -2.47 2.04 5.25
CA PRO A 87 -1.38 3.02 5.20
C PRO A 87 -0.48 3.00 6.43
N LEU A 88 -0.98 2.50 7.56
CA LEU A 88 -0.26 2.32 8.82
C LEU A 88 0.12 0.86 9.09
N ALA A 89 0.03 -0.02 8.09
CA ALA A 89 0.39 -1.44 8.21
C ALA A 89 -0.29 -2.11 9.43
N GLY A 90 -1.62 -2.04 9.51
CA GLY A 90 -2.37 -2.59 10.66
C GLY A 90 -2.10 -1.88 12.00
N GLY A 91 -1.55 -0.68 11.95
CA GLY A 91 -1.15 0.11 13.10
C GLY A 91 0.31 -0.07 13.52
N PHE A 92 1.11 -0.86 12.78
CA PHE A 92 2.54 -1.03 13.04
C PHE A 92 3.28 0.32 13.03
N LEU A 93 3.04 1.12 12.01
CA LEU A 93 3.67 2.43 11.82
C LEU A 93 3.18 3.51 12.80
N SER A 94 2.20 3.24 13.66
CA SER A 94 1.86 4.14 14.76
C SER A 94 2.83 4.06 15.94
N GLY A 95 3.72 3.06 15.95
CA GLY A 95 4.70 2.86 17.02
C GLY A 95 4.13 2.21 18.29
N LYS A 96 2.90 1.71 18.27
CA LYS A 96 2.26 1.09 19.44
C LYS A 96 2.78 -0.32 19.77
N TYR A 97 3.46 -0.98 18.83
CA TYR A 97 4.07 -2.29 19.02
C TYR A 97 5.52 -2.16 19.49
N SER A 98 5.99 -3.13 20.28
CA SER A 98 7.38 -3.25 20.74
C SER A 98 7.99 -4.57 20.29
N ARG A 99 9.30 -4.58 20.01
CA ARG A 99 10.05 -5.83 19.66
C ARG A 99 9.98 -6.87 20.77
N ASP A 100 10.02 -6.40 22.01
CA ASP A 100 10.10 -7.26 23.20
C ASP A 100 8.72 -7.71 23.71
N ASP A 101 7.64 -7.28 23.07
CA ASP A 101 6.29 -7.67 23.46
C ASP A 101 6.02 -9.12 23.02
N PRO A 102 5.87 -10.07 23.97
CA PRO A 102 5.59 -11.47 23.65
C PRO A 102 4.25 -11.68 22.90
N ASN A 103 3.38 -10.66 22.88
CA ASN A 103 2.12 -10.71 22.13
C ASN A 103 2.31 -10.34 20.64
N ASN A 104 3.46 -9.82 20.25
CA ASN A 104 3.83 -9.62 18.84
C ASN A 104 4.27 -10.90 18.13
N VAL A 105 4.31 -12.05 18.85
CA VAL A 105 4.71 -13.33 18.26
C VAL A 105 3.56 -13.91 17.47
N ALA A 106 3.84 -14.24 16.22
CA ALA A 106 2.98 -15.00 15.34
C ALA A 106 2.30 -16.19 16.06
N GLY A 107 0.99 -16.30 15.90
CA GLY A 107 0.23 -17.46 16.41
C GLY A 107 -0.11 -17.48 17.89
N LYS A 108 0.28 -16.50 18.71
CA LYS A 108 -0.31 -16.37 20.03
C LYS A 108 -1.62 -15.62 19.95
N ARG A 109 -2.73 -16.34 20.06
CA ARG A 109 -4.06 -15.77 20.29
C ARG A 109 -3.97 -14.79 21.46
N GLY A 110 -4.20 -13.52 21.20
CA GLY A 110 -4.68 -12.63 22.26
C GLY A 110 -5.87 -13.35 22.89
N SER A 111 -5.88 -13.47 24.19
CA SER A 111 -6.94 -14.15 24.94
C SER A 111 -8.28 -13.74 24.35
N ALA A 112 -9.05 -14.72 23.86
CA ALA A 112 -10.43 -14.50 23.48
C ALA A 112 -11.10 -13.76 24.65
N LEU A 113 -11.81 -12.67 24.35
CA LEU A 113 -12.64 -12.02 25.33
C LEU A 113 -13.55 -13.11 25.93
N PRO A 114 -13.74 -13.17 27.27
CA PRO A 114 -14.69 -14.07 27.87
C PRO A 114 -16.05 -13.89 27.17
N ASP A 115 -16.76 -14.97 26.90
CA ASP A 115 -18.11 -14.92 26.34
C ASP A 115 -18.97 -13.92 27.12
N GLY A 116 -19.45 -12.87 26.43
CA GLY A 116 -20.28 -11.82 27.01
C GLY A 116 -19.57 -10.52 27.39
N ALA A 117 -18.27 -10.34 27.15
CA ALA A 117 -17.63 -9.05 27.29
C ALA A 117 -18.00 -8.16 26.10
N GLU A 118 -18.67 -7.02 26.37
CA GLU A 118 -18.88 -5.98 25.36
C GLU A 118 -17.52 -5.48 24.86
N ASP A 119 -17.38 -5.37 23.53
CA ASP A 119 -16.23 -4.74 22.89
C ASP A 119 -16.20 -3.26 23.27
N THR A 120 -15.50 -2.95 24.37
CA THR A 120 -15.37 -1.59 24.90
C THR A 120 -14.45 -0.71 24.06
N GLY A 121 -14.13 -1.09 22.82
CA GLY A 121 -13.32 -0.28 21.91
C GLY A 121 -11.88 -0.05 22.38
N THR A 122 -11.38 -0.87 23.31
CA THR A 122 -9.98 -0.86 23.70
C THR A 122 -9.14 -1.30 22.51
N ASP A 123 -8.04 -0.62 22.24
CA ASP A 123 -7.11 -0.82 21.14
C ASP A 123 -6.86 -2.32 20.86
N SER A 124 -7.73 -2.92 20.04
CA SER A 124 -7.49 -4.27 19.57
C SER A 124 -6.21 -4.20 18.72
N ASN A 125 -5.17 -4.89 19.16
CA ASN A 125 -3.94 -5.01 18.41
C ASN A 125 -4.26 -5.81 17.12
N ARG A 126 -4.57 -5.10 16.03
CA ARG A 126 -5.01 -5.70 14.75
C ARG A 126 -4.03 -6.72 14.17
N LEU A 127 -2.77 -6.66 14.58
CA LEU A 127 -1.73 -7.59 14.17
C LEU A 127 -1.55 -8.76 15.16
N SER A 128 -2.26 -8.75 16.31
CA SER A 128 -2.25 -9.84 17.29
C SER A 128 -3.39 -10.81 16.99
N GLY A 129 -3.21 -12.09 17.29
CA GLY A 129 -4.23 -13.13 17.07
C GLY A 129 -4.19 -13.78 15.69
N ASP A 130 -5.29 -14.40 15.29
CA ASP A 130 -5.45 -15.10 13.99
C ASP A 130 -5.52 -14.12 12.80
N ASN A 131 -4.58 -13.18 12.70
CA ASN A 131 -4.51 -12.30 11.55
C ASN A 131 -3.49 -12.84 10.54
N PRO A 132 -3.90 -13.31 9.35
CA PRO A 132 -2.99 -13.86 8.35
C PRO A 132 -1.97 -12.85 7.83
N PHE A 133 -2.16 -11.56 8.09
CA PHE A 133 -1.27 -10.48 7.69
C PHE A 133 -0.32 -10.03 8.82
N GLY A 134 -0.50 -10.51 10.05
CA GLY A 134 0.26 -10.06 11.23
C GLY A 134 1.74 -10.42 11.16
N ASP A 135 2.03 -11.66 10.83
CA ASP A 135 3.38 -12.23 10.83
C ASP A 135 4.34 -11.52 9.88
N SER A 136 3.82 -11.05 8.74
CA SER A 136 4.61 -10.36 7.73
C SER A 136 5.05 -8.94 8.14
N LYS A 137 4.53 -8.38 9.22
CA LYS A 137 4.83 -6.99 9.64
C LYS A 137 5.93 -6.92 10.69
N PHE A 138 6.14 -7.94 11.52
CA PHE A 138 7.14 -7.95 12.60
C PHE A 138 8.51 -8.45 12.13
N THR A 139 9.09 -7.82 11.11
CA THR A 139 10.41 -8.16 10.55
C THR A 139 11.48 -7.16 11.00
N GLU A 140 12.76 -7.58 11.01
CA GLU A 140 13.88 -6.69 11.31
C GLU A 140 13.95 -5.48 10.38
N ARG A 141 13.60 -5.67 9.10
CA ARG A 141 13.50 -4.57 8.15
C ARG A 141 12.44 -3.56 8.58
N ASN A 142 11.26 -4.03 8.93
CA ASN A 142 10.16 -3.16 9.29
C ASN A 142 10.41 -2.43 10.62
N TRP A 143 11.05 -3.07 11.59
CA TRP A 143 11.49 -2.42 12.82
C TRP A 143 12.47 -1.27 12.56
N ARG A 144 13.46 -1.47 11.68
CA ARG A 144 14.36 -0.38 11.27
C ARG A 144 13.63 0.78 10.60
N ILE A 145 12.62 0.48 9.77
CA ILE A 145 11.78 1.52 9.17
C ILE A 145 11.04 2.31 10.26
N LEU A 146 10.42 1.61 11.23
CA LEU A 146 9.71 2.26 12.32
C LEU A 146 10.64 3.12 13.20
N GLU A 147 11.87 2.69 13.43
CA GLU A 147 12.87 3.49 14.15
C GLU A 147 13.10 4.84 13.46
N VAL A 148 13.36 4.85 12.16
CA VAL A 148 13.53 6.10 11.40
C VAL A 148 12.25 6.96 11.39
N VAL A 149 11.08 6.34 11.29
CA VAL A 149 9.80 7.07 11.41
C VAL A 149 9.68 7.76 12.76
N LYS A 150 10.09 7.09 13.86
CA LYS A 150 10.08 7.66 15.21
C LYS A 150 11.10 8.80 15.36
N GLU A 151 12.30 8.65 14.80
CA GLU A 151 13.31 9.73 14.79
C GLU A 151 12.75 11.00 14.10
N VAL A 152 12.16 10.84 12.92
CA VAL A 152 11.55 11.98 12.21
C VAL A 152 10.37 12.56 12.99
N ALA A 153 9.60 11.72 13.69
CA ALA A 153 8.50 12.15 14.55
C ALA A 153 9.02 13.00 15.74
N GLU A 154 10.12 12.59 16.38
CA GLU A 154 10.76 13.35 17.45
C GLU A 154 11.33 14.69 16.96
N GLU A 155 12.02 14.71 15.82
CA GLU A 155 12.56 15.92 15.20
C GLU A 155 11.47 16.97 14.89
N THR A 156 10.30 16.52 14.49
CA THR A 156 9.21 17.39 14.02
C THR A 156 8.15 17.68 15.09
N GLY A 157 8.14 16.91 16.20
CA GLY A 157 7.12 17.00 17.24
C GLY A 157 5.78 16.38 16.87
N TYR A 158 5.70 15.64 15.75
CA TYR A 158 4.49 14.94 15.31
C TYR A 158 4.50 13.46 15.72
N GLN A 159 3.35 12.80 15.60
CA GLN A 159 3.24 11.37 15.88
C GLN A 159 3.78 10.52 14.71
N ALA A 160 4.34 9.35 15.02
CA ALA A 160 4.84 8.41 14.00
C ALA A 160 3.77 8.06 12.93
N ALA A 161 2.51 7.88 13.33
CA ALA A 161 1.40 7.67 12.40
C ALA A 161 1.22 8.83 11.42
N GLN A 162 1.37 10.07 11.89
CA GLN A 162 1.24 11.27 11.06
C GLN A 162 2.38 11.36 10.05
N ILE A 163 3.61 11.05 10.47
CA ILE A 163 4.78 11.01 9.56
C ILE A 163 4.56 9.98 8.45
N ALA A 164 4.11 8.77 8.80
CA ALA A 164 3.86 7.71 7.83
C ALA A 164 2.74 8.08 6.84
N LEU A 165 1.65 8.69 7.31
CA LEU A 165 0.55 9.16 6.46
C LEU A 165 0.97 10.34 5.57
N ASN A 166 1.76 11.29 6.10
CA ASN A 166 2.28 12.41 5.31
C ASN A 166 3.19 11.92 4.19
N TRP A 167 4.14 11.01 4.49
CA TRP A 167 4.98 10.39 3.46
C TRP A 167 4.15 9.76 2.35
N LEU A 168 3.12 8.96 2.74
CA LEU A 168 2.25 8.29 1.78
C LEU A 168 1.48 9.28 0.91
N SER A 169 0.92 10.34 1.49
CA SER A 169 0.14 11.35 0.75
C SER A 169 0.95 12.11 -0.31
N ARG A 170 2.27 12.06 -0.23
CA ARG A 170 3.19 12.70 -1.20
C ARG A 170 3.64 11.78 -2.33
N GLN A 171 3.23 10.50 -2.30
CA GLN A 171 3.61 9.58 -3.37
C GLN A 171 2.83 9.89 -4.66
N PRO A 172 3.47 9.74 -5.83
CA PRO A 172 2.81 9.98 -7.12
C PRO A 172 1.73 8.93 -7.41
N LEU A 173 0.80 9.26 -8.31
CA LEU A 173 -0.24 8.37 -8.85
C LEU A 173 -1.30 7.91 -7.84
N LEU A 174 -1.29 8.40 -6.60
CA LEU A 174 -2.25 7.95 -5.61
C LEU A 174 -3.61 8.65 -5.76
N ALA A 175 -4.65 7.83 -5.69
CA ALA A 175 -6.01 8.23 -5.34
C ALA A 175 -6.11 8.49 -3.81
N PRO A 176 -7.26 8.95 -3.29
CA PRO A 176 -7.43 9.11 -1.86
C PRO A 176 -7.07 7.86 -1.07
N VAL A 177 -6.27 8.05 -0.02
CA VAL A 177 -5.79 6.97 0.87
C VAL A 177 -6.93 6.50 1.77
N LEU A 178 -7.09 5.18 1.92
CA LEU A 178 -8.04 4.60 2.86
C LEU A 178 -7.46 4.59 4.27
N ILE A 179 -8.04 5.40 5.15
CA ILE A 179 -7.71 5.42 6.58
C ILE A 179 -8.84 4.84 7.41
N GLY A 180 -8.48 4.16 8.50
CA GLY A 180 -9.43 3.69 9.51
C GLY A 180 -9.15 4.37 10.84
N ALA A 181 -10.21 4.75 11.55
CA ALA A 181 -10.14 5.28 12.90
C ALA A 181 -11.29 4.71 13.73
N SER A 182 -11.00 4.23 14.93
CA SER A 182 -12.01 3.76 15.89
C SER A 182 -12.47 4.87 16.84
N ARG A 183 -11.74 5.99 16.89
CA ARG A 183 -12.05 7.16 17.71
C ARG A 183 -11.91 8.44 16.90
N ARG A 184 -12.71 9.45 17.22
CA ARG A 184 -12.65 10.76 16.57
C ARG A 184 -11.25 11.38 16.67
N SER A 185 -10.61 11.31 17.83
CA SER A 185 -9.26 11.84 18.03
C SER A 185 -8.21 11.22 17.10
N GLN A 186 -8.35 9.94 16.74
CA GLN A 186 -7.49 9.29 15.75
C GLN A 186 -7.75 9.84 14.34
N LEU A 187 -9.02 10.07 13.99
CA LEU A 187 -9.37 10.67 12.71
C LEU A 187 -8.79 12.09 12.61
N ASP A 188 -9.03 12.91 13.61
CA ASP A 188 -8.53 14.30 13.64
C ASP A 188 -6.99 14.32 13.54
N SER A 189 -6.28 13.44 14.27
CA SER A 189 -4.83 13.29 14.19
C SER A 189 -4.36 12.82 12.80
N ASN A 190 -5.06 11.85 12.20
CA ASN A 190 -4.71 11.35 10.87
C ASN A 190 -4.91 12.42 9.79
N MET A 191 -5.97 13.23 9.89
CA MET A 191 -6.22 14.33 8.95
C MET A 191 -5.18 15.43 9.06
N ALA A 192 -4.72 15.76 10.28
CA ALA A 192 -3.66 16.73 10.50
C ALA A 192 -2.32 16.33 9.85
N ALA A 193 -2.12 15.05 9.52
CA ALA A 193 -0.94 14.59 8.80
C ALA A 193 -0.75 15.28 7.44
N LEU A 194 -1.83 15.73 6.79
CA LEU A 194 -1.77 16.40 5.48
C LEU A 194 -1.14 17.80 5.53
N GLU A 195 -1.13 18.42 6.71
CA GLU A 195 -0.60 19.77 6.93
C GLU A 195 0.88 19.78 7.28
N ILE A 196 1.48 18.61 7.51
CA ILE A 196 2.90 18.49 7.89
C ILE A 196 3.81 18.82 6.70
N ALA A 197 4.80 19.64 6.94
CA ALA A 197 5.85 19.98 5.98
C ALA A 197 7.14 19.23 6.35
N LEU A 198 7.34 18.02 5.83
CA LEU A 198 8.61 17.31 5.95
C LEU A 198 9.64 17.95 5.01
N THR A 199 10.90 18.05 5.48
CA THR A 199 12.02 18.49 4.64
C THR A 199 12.40 17.40 3.63
N ASP A 200 13.12 17.80 2.56
CA ASP A 200 13.65 16.87 1.56
C ASP A 200 14.58 15.83 2.17
N GLU A 201 15.36 16.22 3.19
CA GLU A 201 16.24 15.31 3.93
C GLU A 201 15.44 14.24 4.71
N GLN A 202 14.39 14.65 5.42
CA GLN A 202 13.51 13.72 6.14
C GLN A 202 12.81 12.75 5.17
N LEU A 203 12.31 13.26 4.05
CA LEU A 203 11.72 12.43 3.00
C LEU A 203 12.75 11.46 2.39
N ALA A 204 13.98 11.90 2.16
CA ALA A 204 15.05 11.05 1.64
C ALA A 204 15.40 9.92 2.62
N ARG A 205 15.49 10.20 3.93
CA ARG A 205 15.72 9.19 4.98
C ARG A 205 14.60 8.15 5.00
N LEU A 206 13.34 8.58 4.97
CA LEU A 206 12.17 7.68 4.94
C LEU A 206 12.16 6.82 3.67
N ASN A 207 12.48 7.40 2.52
CA ASN A 207 12.56 6.69 1.25
C ASN A 207 13.69 5.66 1.23
N GLU A 208 14.86 6.00 1.77
CA GLU A 208 16.03 5.11 1.77
C GLU A 208 15.81 3.90 2.68
N VAL A 209 15.37 4.11 3.93
CA VAL A 209 15.16 3.02 4.89
C VAL A 209 14.05 2.07 4.47
N SER A 210 13.04 2.58 3.75
CA SER A 210 11.88 1.82 3.29
C SER A 210 12.02 1.26 1.88
N ARG A 211 13.14 1.50 1.18
CA ARG A 211 13.37 1.00 -0.17
C ARG A 211 13.17 -0.51 -0.23
N PRO A 212 12.31 -1.03 -1.14
CA PRO A 212 12.10 -2.46 -1.26
C PRO A 212 13.31 -3.15 -1.89
N ASP A 213 13.58 -4.38 -1.45
CA ASP A 213 14.49 -5.29 -2.13
C ASP A 213 13.77 -5.88 -3.35
N LEU A 214 14.06 -5.32 -4.52
CA LEU A 214 13.41 -5.74 -5.76
C LEU A 214 13.89 -7.11 -6.21
N ALA A 215 12.95 -8.01 -6.50
CA ALA A 215 13.25 -9.30 -7.10
C ALA A 215 13.66 -9.14 -8.58
N TYR A 216 14.34 -10.19 -9.14
CA TYR A 216 14.56 -10.27 -10.59
C TYR A 216 13.20 -10.36 -11.32
N PRO A 217 12.99 -9.67 -12.48
CA PRO A 217 13.96 -8.84 -13.19
C PRO A 217 13.97 -7.36 -12.76
N ALA A 218 13.07 -6.91 -11.87
CA ALA A 218 12.93 -5.49 -11.51
C ALA A 218 14.22 -4.88 -10.92
N ALA A 219 15.03 -5.67 -10.21
CA ALA A 219 16.33 -5.24 -9.70
C ALA A 219 17.31 -4.77 -10.79
N LEU A 220 17.12 -5.21 -12.04
CA LEU A 220 17.95 -4.80 -13.18
C LEU A 220 17.51 -3.44 -13.79
N PHE A 221 16.32 -2.95 -13.47
CA PHE A 221 15.78 -1.72 -14.11
C PHE A 221 16.24 -0.46 -13.37
N ASN A 222 17.53 -0.39 -13.06
CA ASN A 222 18.16 0.74 -12.42
C ASN A 222 18.97 1.61 -13.41
N PRO A 223 19.28 2.88 -13.09
CA PRO A 223 19.96 3.79 -14.00
C PRO A 223 21.31 3.29 -14.50
N ARG A 224 22.06 2.51 -13.69
CA ARG A 224 23.36 1.96 -14.10
C ARG A 224 23.20 0.92 -15.21
N VAL A 225 22.24 0.01 -15.06
CA VAL A 225 21.96 -1.02 -16.09
C VAL A 225 21.37 -0.37 -17.34
N GLN A 226 20.46 0.60 -17.18
CA GLN A 226 19.91 1.35 -18.33
C GLN A 226 21.01 2.07 -19.12
N LYS A 227 21.95 2.73 -18.45
CA LYS A 227 23.09 3.36 -19.10
C LYS A 227 23.94 2.33 -19.87
N PHE A 228 24.13 1.13 -19.35
CA PHE A 228 24.82 0.05 -20.04
C PHE A 228 24.04 -0.41 -21.28
N VAL A 229 22.73 -0.63 -21.17
CA VAL A 229 21.85 -1.04 -22.29
C VAL A 229 21.87 -0.02 -23.43
N PHE A 230 21.94 1.27 -23.12
CA PHE A 230 21.98 2.36 -24.10
C PHE A 230 23.40 2.79 -24.48
N GLY A 231 24.39 1.91 -24.37
CA GLY A 231 25.77 2.18 -24.82
C GLY A 231 26.44 3.36 -24.12
N GLY A 232 26.12 3.60 -22.87
CA GLY A 232 26.68 4.69 -22.06
C GLY A 232 25.85 5.98 -22.05
N HIS A 233 24.77 6.05 -22.82
CA HIS A 233 23.90 7.22 -22.88
C HIS A 233 22.78 7.15 -21.83
N VAL A 234 22.33 8.33 -21.38
CA VAL A 234 21.14 8.46 -20.55
C VAL A 234 19.95 8.71 -21.49
N VAL A 235 19.00 7.77 -21.49
CA VAL A 235 17.76 7.91 -22.25
C VAL A 235 16.61 8.03 -21.27
N SER A 236 15.83 9.11 -21.35
CA SER A 236 14.58 9.27 -20.63
C SER A 236 13.39 9.02 -21.57
N LYS A 237 12.32 8.37 -21.07
CA LYS A 237 11.03 8.44 -21.75
C LYS A 237 10.69 9.94 -21.87
N GLY A 238 10.49 10.44 -23.09
CA GLY A 238 9.98 11.79 -23.28
C GLY A 238 8.68 11.95 -22.49
N ALA A 239 8.47 13.11 -21.92
CA ALA A 239 7.17 13.42 -21.32
C ALA A 239 6.12 13.29 -22.43
N VAL A 240 5.20 12.34 -22.27
CA VAL A 240 4.02 12.19 -23.12
C VAL A 240 2.95 13.15 -22.61
#